data_1d2d00c2a34c164945e81e1213122241
#
_entry.id   1d2d00c2a34c164945e81e1213122241
#
_cell.length_a   1.000
_cell.length_b   1.000
_cell.length_c   1.000
_cell.angle_alpha   90.00
_cell.angle_beta   90.00
_cell.angle_gamma   90.00
#
_symmetry.space_group_name_H-M   'P 1'
#
loop_
_entity.id
_entity.type
_entity.pdbx_description
1 polymer ?
#
loop_
_entity_poly.entity_id
_entity_poly.type
_entity_poly.pdbx_seq_one_letter_code
_entity_poly.pdbx_strand_id
1 'polypeptide(L)'
;MSEIAILRQLIARKALALYSIRMDRSNGYEAVSEEFLARRGNSRTRSTAIGVKEVRNWAKTLPRASSVIDLGCGPGFPITVVLIEEGLQVFAVDAAPSFVAAFQRNLPGTPIICESVLESRLFDRTFDAVLSMGLLFLLKVEEQHRLIQRFAEILVPGGRLLFTSTAKPNVWNDAMTGLESISLGAEEYRKLLGAAGISVAEEYEDVGESHYFDAFKGRIE
;
A
#
# COMPACT_ATOMS: atom_id res chain seq x y z
N MET A 1 -8.85 -41.56 20.45
CA MET A 1 -9.45 -40.25 20.75
C MET A 1 -10.94 -40.36 20.47
N SER A 2 -11.81 -39.87 21.36
CA SER A 2 -13.26 -39.93 21.12
C SER A 2 -13.67 -38.99 19.99
N GLU A 3 -14.72 -39.33 19.23
CA GLU A 3 -15.30 -38.47 18.18
C GLU A 3 -15.60 -37.07 18.68
N ILE A 4 -16.03 -36.94 19.93
CA ILE A 4 -16.28 -35.65 20.59
C ILE A 4 -15.01 -34.80 20.72
N ALA A 5 -13.85 -35.41 20.98
CA ALA A 5 -12.58 -34.70 21.07
C ALA A 5 -12.12 -34.17 19.69
N ILE A 6 -12.34 -34.95 18.64
CA ILE A 6 -12.04 -34.59 17.27
C ILE A 6 -12.94 -33.41 16.82
N LEU A 7 -14.23 -33.49 17.12
CA LEU A 7 -15.20 -32.45 16.79
C LEU A 7 -14.90 -31.13 17.53
N ARG A 8 -14.56 -31.18 18.80
CA ARG A 8 -14.13 -29.99 19.58
C ARG A 8 -12.87 -29.36 19.01
N GLN A 9 -11.89 -30.17 18.57
CA GLN A 9 -10.67 -29.68 17.97
C GLN A 9 -10.92 -29.03 16.60
N LEU A 10 -11.83 -29.57 15.78
CA LEU A 10 -12.27 -29.01 14.52
C LEU A 10 -13.01 -27.67 14.70
N ILE A 11 -13.91 -27.61 15.70
CA ILE A 11 -14.65 -26.37 16.02
C ILE A 11 -13.69 -25.29 16.52
N ALA A 12 -12.76 -25.65 17.42
CA ALA A 12 -11.75 -24.71 17.91
C ALA A 12 -10.83 -24.19 16.78
N ARG A 13 -10.39 -25.07 15.87
CA ARG A 13 -9.61 -24.66 14.68
C ARG A 13 -10.40 -23.75 13.75
N LYS A 14 -11.69 -24.04 13.48
CA LYS A 14 -12.54 -23.18 12.68
C LYS A 14 -12.79 -21.83 13.37
N ALA A 15 -13.05 -21.82 14.67
CA ALA A 15 -13.23 -20.58 15.43
C ALA A 15 -11.95 -19.74 15.45
N LEU A 16 -10.78 -20.37 15.60
CA LEU A 16 -9.48 -19.68 15.55
C LEU A 16 -9.19 -19.13 14.15
N ALA A 17 -9.50 -19.89 13.10
CA ALA A 17 -9.36 -19.43 11.71
C ALA A 17 -10.31 -18.26 11.40
N LEU A 18 -11.58 -18.33 11.84
CA LEU A 18 -12.54 -17.24 11.70
C LEU A 18 -12.15 -16.00 12.52
N TYR A 19 -11.59 -16.19 13.72
CA TYR A 19 -11.05 -15.10 14.54
C TYR A 19 -9.83 -14.46 13.87
N SER A 20 -8.91 -15.26 13.34
CA SER A 20 -7.74 -14.79 12.57
C SER A 20 -8.15 -14.01 11.33
N ILE A 21 -9.11 -14.51 10.53
CA ILE A 21 -9.64 -13.81 9.35
C ILE A 21 -10.31 -12.48 9.76
N ARG A 22 -11.04 -12.46 10.89
CA ARG A 22 -11.68 -11.23 11.39
C ARG A 22 -10.69 -10.19 11.91
N MET A 23 -9.48 -10.62 12.28
CA MET A 23 -8.38 -9.78 12.77
C MET A 23 -7.29 -9.55 11.72
N ASP A 24 -7.41 -10.19 10.54
CA ASP A 24 -6.47 -9.97 9.45
C ASP A 24 -6.63 -8.55 8.88
N ARG A 25 -5.61 -7.74 9.05
CA ARG A 25 -5.53 -6.35 8.58
C ARG A 25 -4.81 -6.22 7.24
N SER A 26 -4.34 -7.35 6.69
CA SER A 26 -3.57 -7.39 5.44
C SER A 26 -4.43 -7.65 4.20
N ASN A 27 -5.76 -7.65 4.32
CA ASN A 27 -6.70 -7.99 3.25
C ASN A 27 -6.38 -9.35 2.60
N GLY A 28 -6.05 -10.36 3.43
CA GLY A 28 -5.76 -11.72 3.00
C GLY A 28 -4.32 -11.94 2.52
N TYR A 29 -3.51 -10.89 2.39
CA TYR A 29 -2.14 -11.02 1.86
C TYR A 29 -1.20 -11.80 2.80
N GLU A 30 -1.44 -11.81 4.12
CA GLU A 30 -0.68 -12.68 5.02
C GLU A 30 -0.88 -14.16 4.70
N ALA A 31 -2.10 -14.57 4.37
CA ALA A 31 -2.42 -15.96 4.06
C ALA A 31 -1.75 -16.46 2.76
N VAL A 32 -1.46 -15.57 1.82
CA VAL A 32 -0.83 -15.89 0.52
C VAL A 32 0.61 -15.37 0.42
N SER A 33 1.17 -14.94 1.54
CA SER A 33 2.47 -14.26 1.58
C SER A 33 3.62 -15.12 1.03
N GLU A 34 3.64 -16.42 1.31
CA GLU A 34 4.67 -17.33 0.79
C GLU A 34 4.67 -17.38 -0.75
N GLU A 35 3.48 -17.54 -1.35
CA GLU A 35 3.32 -17.56 -2.80
C GLU A 35 3.69 -16.21 -3.43
N PHE A 36 3.26 -15.10 -2.81
CA PHE A 36 3.59 -13.75 -3.26
C PHE A 36 5.10 -13.51 -3.25
N LEU A 37 5.77 -13.87 -2.14
CA LEU A 37 7.22 -13.73 -1.98
C LEU A 37 7.99 -14.59 -2.99
N ALA A 38 7.54 -15.81 -3.25
CA ALA A 38 8.14 -16.68 -4.27
C ALA A 38 8.05 -16.06 -5.67
N ARG A 39 6.94 -15.41 -6.01
CA ARG A 39 6.71 -14.78 -7.32
C ARG A 39 7.38 -13.43 -7.47
N ARG A 40 7.45 -12.60 -6.42
CA ARG A 40 7.83 -11.18 -6.48
C ARG A 40 8.93 -10.75 -5.51
N GLY A 41 9.14 -11.50 -4.42
CA GLY A 41 9.75 -10.97 -3.19
C GLY A 41 11.27 -10.83 -3.16
N ASN A 42 12.03 -11.34 -4.13
CA ASN A 42 13.49 -11.50 -3.95
C ASN A 42 14.36 -10.91 -5.04
N SER A 43 13.83 -10.15 -5.99
CA SER A 43 14.61 -9.74 -7.15
C SER A 43 14.83 -8.23 -7.23
N ARG A 44 16.02 -7.79 -6.85
CA ARG A 44 16.59 -6.48 -7.22
C ARG A 44 16.66 -6.29 -8.74
N THR A 45 16.64 -7.38 -9.51
CA THR A 45 16.93 -7.40 -10.95
C THR A 45 15.72 -7.07 -11.85
N ARG A 46 14.55 -6.76 -11.29
CA ARG A 46 13.37 -6.43 -12.10
C ARG A 46 13.24 -4.93 -12.33
N SER A 47 14.24 -4.31 -12.94
CA SER A 47 14.15 -2.92 -13.43
C SER A 47 13.00 -2.69 -14.44
N THR A 48 12.46 -3.77 -14.99
CA THR A 48 11.32 -3.78 -15.93
C THR A 48 10.00 -4.18 -15.28
N ALA A 49 9.95 -4.36 -13.95
CA ALA A 49 8.70 -4.67 -13.27
C ALA A 49 7.75 -3.46 -13.36
N ILE A 50 6.44 -3.79 -13.47
CA ILE A 50 5.36 -2.80 -13.50
C ILE A 50 5.53 -1.83 -12.32
N GLY A 51 5.41 -0.52 -12.58
CA GLY A 51 5.50 0.55 -11.61
C GLY A 51 6.91 1.07 -11.32
N VAL A 52 7.97 0.30 -11.61
CA VAL A 52 9.35 0.71 -11.30
C VAL A 52 9.78 1.98 -12.03
N LYS A 53 9.48 2.07 -13.32
CA LYS A 53 9.79 3.25 -14.14
C LYS A 53 9.02 4.48 -13.67
N GLU A 54 7.75 4.30 -13.41
CA GLU A 54 6.81 5.34 -13.02
C GLU A 54 7.20 5.91 -11.65
N VAL A 55 7.43 5.06 -10.66
CA VAL A 55 7.89 5.46 -9.32
C VAL A 55 9.27 6.12 -9.38
N ARG A 56 10.20 5.62 -10.20
CA ARG A 56 11.52 6.24 -10.38
C ARG A 56 11.42 7.65 -10.98
N ASN A 57 10.59 7.82 -12.00
CA ASN A 57 10.39 9.14 -12.61
C ASN A 57 9.78 10.12 -11.61
N TRP A 58 8.77 9.68 -10.86
CA TRP A 58 8.16 10.49 -9.80
C TRP A 58 9.17 10.82 -8.69
N ALA A 59 9.93 9.84 -8.19
CA ALA A 59 10.91 10.04 -7.13
C ALA A 59 11.97 11.08 -7.50
N LYS A 60 12.39 11.15 -8.78
CA LYS A 60 13.32 12.16 -9.29
C LYS A 60 12.77 13.59 -9.26
N THR A 61 11.45 13.77 -9.17
CA THR A 61 10.84 15.12 -9.03
C THR A 61 10.92 15.64 -7.60
N LEU A 62 11.20 14.75 -6.62
CA LEU A 62 11.31 15.11 -5.21
C LEU A 62 12.72 15.66 -4.90
N PRO A 63 12.84 16.67 -4.01
CA PRO A 63 14.13 17.08 -3.50
C PRO A 63 14.89 15.91 -2.88
N ARG A 64 16.22 15.88 -3.02
CA ARG A 64 17.04 14.84 -2.37
C ARG A 64 16.83 14.84 -0.87
N ALA A 65 16.88 13.64 -0.28
CA ALA A 65 16.63 13.40 1.14
C ALA A 65 15.21 13.77 1.63
N SER A 66 14.26 14.03 0.72
CA SER A 66 12.85 14.14 1.11
C SER A 66 12.40 12.88 1.86
N SER A 67 11.62 13.09 2.91
CA SER A 67 11.00 12.00 3.67
C SER A 67 9.79 11.46 2.90
N VAL A 68 9.80 10.15 2.61
CA VAL A 68 8.72 9.46 1.90
C VAL A 68 8.19 8.33 2.75
N ILE A 69 6.87 8.21 2.86
CA ILE A 69 6.23 7.03 3.44
C ILE A 69 5.61 6.18 2.34
N ASP A 70 5.93 4.88 2.34
CA ASP A 70 5.37 3.87 1.43
C ASP A 70 4.32 3.04 2.17
N LEU A 71 3.05 3.24 1.79
CA LEU A 71 1.88 2.64 2.42
C LEU A 71 1.44 1.38 1.67
N GLY A 72 1.49 0.24 2.35
CA GLY A 72 1.30 -1.07 1.73
C GLY A 72 2.55 -1.49 0.95
N CYS A 73 3.73 -1.30 1.56
CA CYS A 73 5.02 -1.47 0.90
C CYS A 73 5.37 -2.91 0.50
N GLY A 74 4.61 -3.91 1.00
CA GLY A 74 4.92 -5.31 0.80
C GLY A 74 6.34 -5.67 1.28
N PRO A 75 7.07 -6.53 0.55
CA PRO A 75 8.44 -6.93 0.89
C PRO A 75 9.51 -5.89 0.50
N GLY A 76 9.12 -4.68 0.06
CA GLY A 76 10.02 -3.60 -0.35
C GLY A 76 10.55 -3.70 -1.78
N PHE A 77 10.47 -4.87 -2.41
CA PHE A 77 10.82 -5.05 -3.82
C PHE A 77 9.56 -5.27 -4.67
N PRO A 78 9.52 -4.71 -5.88
CA PRO A 78 10.55 -3.90 -6.54
C PRO A 78 10.41 -2.38 -6.31
N ILE A 79 9.43 -1.92 -5.55
CA ILE A 79 9.01 -0.50 -5.51
C ILE A 79 9.78 0.32 -4.47
N THR A 80 9.72 -0.03 -3.18
CA THR A 80 10.36 0.77 -2.11
C THR A 80 11.85 0.98 -2.34
N VAL A 81 12.54 -0.04 -2.87
CA VAL A 81 13.97 0.05 -3.18
C VAL A 81 14.30 1.20 -4.14
N VAL A 82 13.39 1.51 -5.07
CA VAL A 82 13.56 2.62 -6.03
C VAL A 82 13.66 3.97 -5.32
N LEU A 83 12.84 4.20 -4.29
CA LEU A 83 12.87 5.43 -3.51
C LEU A 83 14.22 5.60 -2.80
N ILE A 84 14.77 4.50 -2.25
CA ILE A 84 16.07 4.49 -1.58
C ILE A 84 17.20 4.77 -2.59
N GLU A 85 17.16 4.13 -3.77
CA GLU A 85 18.13 4.34 -4.84
C GLU A 85 18.17 5.78 -5.36
N GLU A 86 17.01 6.47 -5.34
CA GLU A 86 16.93 7.90 -5.70
C GLU A 86 17.35 8.84 -4.54
N GLY A 87 17.78 8.29 -3.40
CA GLY A 87 18.37 9.04 -2.28
C GLY A 87 17.34 9.68 -1.35
N LEU A 88 16.13 9.12 -1.27
CA LEU A 88 15.05 9.57 -0.39
C LEU A 88 15.15 8.90 0.99
N GLN A 89 14.63 9.55 2.02
CA GLN A 89 14.49 8.97 3.36
C GLN A 89 13.17 8.21 3.44
N VAL A 90 13.23 6.88 3.37
CA VAL A 90 12.05 6.04 3.26
C VAL A 90 11.61 5.53 4.63
N PHE A 91 10.30 5.60 4.85
CA PHE A 91 9.55 4.98 5.93
C PHE A 91 8.50 4.07 5.30
N ALA A 92 8.18 2.95 5.93
CA ALA A 92 7.31 1.95 5.32
C ALA A 92 6.27 1.41 6.31
N VAL A 93 5.11 1.03 5.79
CA VAL A 93 4.04 0.39 6.58
C VAL A 93 3.43 -0.72 5.75
N ASP A 94 3.27 -1.90 6.36
CA ASP A 94 2.51 -3.00 5.80
C ASP A 94 1.80 -3.77 6.91
N ALA A 95 0.62 -4.31 6.62
CA ALA A 95 -0.17 -5.03 7.62
C ALA A 95 0.16 -6.53 7.69
N ALA A 96 0.87 -7.09 6.70
CA ALA A 96 1.25 -8.50 6.65
C ALA A 96 2.58 -8.75 7.38
N PRO A 97 2.61 -9.45 8.52
CA PRO A 97 3.85 -9.74 9.26
C PRO A 97 4.93 -10.42 8.42
N SER A 98 4.54 -11.33 7.53
CA SER A 98 5.47 -12.03 6.64
C SER A 98 6.14 -11.08 5.63
N PHE A 99 5.39 -10.07 5.13
CA PHE A 99 5.96 -9.03 4.26
C PHE A 99 6.89 -8.11 5.02
N VAL A 100 6.53 -7.70 6.24
CA VAL A 100 7.39 -6.88 7.10
C VAL A 100 8.70 -7.60 7.40
N ALA A 101 8.65 -8.89 7.73
CA ALA A 101 9.84 -9.70 7.95
C ALA A 101 10.71 -9.83 6.69
N ALA A 102 10.08 -9.96 5.51
CA ALA A 102 10.80 -9.96 4.22
C ALA A 102 11.41 -8.59 3.92
N PHE A 103 10.66 -7.51 4.15
CA PHE A 103 11.14 -6.13 3.98
C PHE A 103 12.39 -5.86 4.81
N GLN A 104 12.39 -6.23 6.08
CA GLN A 104 13.54 -6.05 6.98
C GLN A 104 14.80 -6.80 6.50
N ARG A 105 14.61 -7.98 5.89
CA ARG A 105 15.73 -8.72 5.25
C ARG A 105 16.22 -8.05 3.96
N ASN A 106 15.28 -7.54 3.17
CA ASN A 106 15.55 -6.96 1.85
C ASN A 106 16.19 -5.57 1.93
N LEU A 107 15.73 -4.74 2.89
CA LEU A 107 16.08 -3.34 3.05
C LEU A 107 16.48 -3.05 4.52
N PRO A 108 17.57 -3.68 5.00
CA PRO A 108 17.98 -3.51 6.39
C PRO A 108 18.27 -2.04 6.72
N GLY A 109 17.81 -1.60 7.88
CA GLY A 109 17.96 -0.21 8.34
C GLY A 109 16.88 0.76 7.84
N THR A 110 15.99 0.36 6.94
CA THR A 110 14.83 1.18 6.56
C THR A 110 13.71 0.99 7.59
N PRO A 111 13.19 2.07 8.22
CA PRO A 111 12.11 1.98 9.19
C PRO A 111 10.84 1.40 8.58
N ILE A 112 10.27 0.39 9.25
CA ILE A 112 8.99 -0.23 8.85
C ILE A 112 8.14 -0.55 10.08
N ILE A 113 6.82 -0.34 9.97
CA ILE A 113 5.81 -0.68 10.98
C ILE A 113 4.91 -1.79 10.42
N CYS A 114 4.62 -2.80 11.28
CA CYS A 114 3.68 -3.87 10.98
C CYS A 114 2.29 -3.50 11.51
N GLU A 115 1.55 -2.69 10.77
CA GLU A 115 0.21 -2.19 11.15
C GLU A 115 -0.64 -1.91 9.91
N SER A 116 -1.97 -1.85 10.10
CA SER A 116 -2.86 -1.33 9.08
C SER A 116 -2.61 0.17 8.86
N VAL A 117 -2.54 0.60 7.62
CA VAL A 117 -2.41 2.02 7.24
C VAL A 117 -3.55 2.89 7.79
N LEU A 118 -4.71 2.31 8.09
CA LEU A 118 -5.88 3.00 8.64
C LEU A 118 -5.80 3.23 10.16
N GLU A 119 -5.00 2.45 10.87
CA GLU A 119 -4.93 2.43 12.34
C GLU A 119 -3.57 2.86 12.87
N SER A 120 -2.52 2.70 12.06
CA SER A 120 -1.15 3.07 12.41
C SER A 120 -1.03 4.55 12.73
N ARG A 121 -0.17 4.86 13.70
CA ARG A 121 0.25 6.24 13.99
C ARG A 121 1.23 6.80 12.97
N LEU A 122 1.65 6.02 11.97
CA LEU A 122 2.50 6.43 10.86
C LEU A 122 3.73 7.23 11.34
N PHE A 123 4.43 6.67 12.33
CA PHE A 123 5.63 7.27 12.98
C PHE A 123 5.37 8.60 13.71
N ASP A 124 4.11 9.00 13.95
CA ASP A 124 3.73 10.28 14.60
C ASP A 124 4.37 11.51 13.96
N ARG A 125 4.43 11.53 12.62
CA ARG A 125 5.05 12.63 11.87
C ARG A 125 4.37 12.88 10.53
N THR A 126 4.71 14.00 9.90
CA THR A 126 4.38 14.30 8.51
C THR A 126 5.54 13.98 7.58
N PHE A 127 5.25 13.89 6.27
CA PHE A 127 6.18 13.50 5.23
C PHE A 127 6.15 14.48 4.06
N ASP A 128 7.28 14.62 3.37
CA ASP A 128 7.37 15.40 2.14
C ASP A 128 6.64 14.70 0.98
N ALA A 129 6.53 13.36 1.06
CA ALA A 129 5.79 12.60 0.06
C ALA A 129 5.18 11.31 0.62
N VAL A 130 4.09 10.87 -0.02
CA VAL A 130 3.38 9.61 0.23
C VAL A 130 3.36 8.79 -1.05
N LEU A 131 3.73 7.54 -0.96
CA LEU A 131 3.54 6.53 -2.01
C LEU A 131 2.53 5.48 -1.54
N SER A 132 1.62 5.06 -2.43
CA SER A 132 0.66 3.98 -2.14
C SER A 132 0.34 3.20 -3.42
N MET A 133 1.08 2.12 -3.65
CA MET A 133 0.98 1.32 -4.85
C MET A 133 0.16 0.05 -4.61
N GLY A 134 -0.93 -0.13 -5.37
CA GLY A 134 -1.72 -1.36 -5.31
C GLY A 134 -2.48 -1.59 -3.99
N LEU A 135 -2.76 -0.54 -3.24
CA LEU A 135 -3.39 -0.65 -1.91
C LEU A 135 -4.85 -0.20 -1.89
N LEU A 136 -5.17 0.97 -2.49
CA LEU A 136 -6.48 1.59 -2.33
C LEU A 136 -7.63 0.63 -2.67
N PHE A 137 -7.55 -0.03 -3.79
CA PHE A 137 -8.61 -0.92 -4.27
C PHE A 137 -8.78 -2.21 -3.44
N LEU A 138 -7.85 -2.52 -2.53
CA LEU A 138 -7.99 -3.63 -1.57
C LEU A 138 -8.88 -3.25 -0.37
N LEU A 139 -9.16 -1.96 -0.19
CA LEU A 139 -9.92 -1.42 0.91
C LEU A 139 -11.40 -1.27 0.53
N LYS A 140 -12.30 -1.37 1.50
CA LYS A 140 -13.71 -1.04 1.32
C LYS A 140 -13.87 0.45 1.02
N VAL A 141 -15.01 0.82 0.43
CA VAL A 141 -15.31 2.21 0.02
C VAL A 141 -15.03 3.22 1.15
N GLU A 142 -15.58 2.98 2.34
CA GLU A 142 -15.42 3.88 3.49
C GLU A 142 -13.97 3.95 3.98
N GLU A 143 -13.22 2.86 3.84
CA GLU A 143 -11.80 2.79 4.19
C GLU A 143 -10.93 3.56 3.20
N GLN A 144 -11.29 3.53 1.90
CA GLN A 144 -10.63 4.35 0.88
C GLN A 144 -10.83 5.84 1.15
N HIS A 145 -12.05 6.27 1.50
CA HIS A 145 -12.33 7.66 1.92
C HIS A 145 -11.46 8.07 3.11
N ARG A 146 -11.38 7.21 4.12
CA ARG A 146 -10.52 7.46 5.31
C ARG A 146 -9.04 7.53 4.94
N LEU A 147 -8.54 6.64 4.07
CA LEU A 147 -7.13 6.66 3.68
C LEU A 147 -6.79 7.93 2.89
N ILE A 148 -7.68 8.42 2.03
CA ILE A 148 -7.48 9.68 1.31
C ILE A 148 -7.40 10.87 2.29
N GLN A 149 -8.24 10.91 3.32
CA GLN A 149 -8.12 11.92 4.38
C GLN A 149 -6.78 11.80 5.11
N ARG A 150 -6.33 10.58 5.41
CA ARG A 150 -5.02 10.35 6.03
C ARG A 150 -3.85 10.80 5.15
N PHE A 151 -3.93 10.67 3.83
CA PHE A 151 -2.91 11.25 2.95
C PHE A 151 -2.74 12.75 3.20
N ALA A 152 -3.87 13.47 3.31
CA ALA A 152 -3.83 14.90 3.61
C ALA A 152 -3.26 15.22 4.99
N GLU A 153 -3.59 14.41 6.02
CA GLU A 153 -3.10 14.60 7.39
C GLU A 153 -1.59 14.43 7.50
N ILE A 154 -1.03 13.43 6.81
CA ILE A 154 0.39 13.07 6.92
C ILE A 154 1.30 13.79 5.92
N LEU A 155 0.76 14.47 4.92
CA LEU A 155 1.54 15.29 4.00
C LEU A 155 1.82 16.67 4.60
N VAL A 156 3.05 17.15 4.46
CA VAL A 156 3.35 18.56 4.68
C VAL A 156 2.64 19.44 3.63
N PRO A 157 2.38 20.72 3.89
CA PRO A 157 1.90 21.65 2.85
C PRO A 157 2.86 21.67 1.65
N GLY A 158 2.34 21.45 0.44
CA GLY A 158 3.12 21.29 -0.79
C GLY A 158 3.70 19.88 -0.99
N GLY A 159 3.47 18.96 -0.06
CA GLY A 159 3.93 17.56 -0.16
C GLY A 159 3.27 16.80 -1.31
N ARG A 160 3.97 15.79 -1.83
CA ARG A 160 3.59 15.03 -3.04
C ARG A 160 2.95 13.70 -2.68
N LEU A 161 2.00 13.27 -3.48
CA LEU A 161 1.32 11.97 -3.38
C LEU A 161 1.42 11.25 -4.72
N LEU A 162 1.79 9.97 -4.69
CA LEU A 162 1.61 9.07 -5.82
C LEU A 162 0.86 7.83 -5.35
N PHE A 163 -0.26 7.51 -5.98
CA PHE A 163 -0.97 6.25 -5.72
C PHE A 163 -1.56 5.67 -6.99
N THR A 164 -1.95 4.38 -6.92
CA THR A 164 -2.57 3.68 -8.05
C THR A 164 -3.93 3.14 -7.73
N SER A 165 -4.78 3.10 -8.78
CA SER A 165 -6.06 2.41 -8.80
C SER A 165 -6.42 2.05 -10.26
N THR A 166 -7.70 2.06 -10.63
CA THR A 166 -8.15 1.97 -12.04
C THR A 166 -8.85 3.28 -12.43
N ALA A 167 -8.77 3.66 -13.71
CA ALA A 167 -9.41 4.88 -14.23
C ALA A 167 -10.94 4.81 -14.14
N LYS A 168 -11.51 3.63 -14.40
CA LYS A 168 -12.95 3.41 -14.33
C LYS A 168 -13.33 2.76 -13.01
N PRO A 169 -14.53 3.06 -12.46
CA PRO A 169 -15.07 2.28 -11.35
C PRO A 169 -15.13 0.80 -11.72
N ASN A 170 -14.67 -0.06 -10.81
CA ASN A 170 -14.61 -1.49 -11.06
C ASN A 170 -14.68 -2.28 -9.76
N VAL A 171 -15.21 -3.50 -9.84
CA VAL A 171 -15.21 -4.50 -8.77
C VAL A 171 -14.71 -5.81 -9.36
N TRP A 172 -13.72 -6.43 -8.73
CA TRP A 172 -13.14 -7.69 -9.19
C TRP A 172 -12.62 -8.51 -8.01
N ASN A 173 -12.30 -9.75 -8.24
CA ASN A 173 -11.59 -10.57 -7.26
C ASN A 173 -10.08 -10.41 -7.46
N ASP A 174 -9.37 -10.04 -6.40
CA ASP A 174 -7.91 -9.95 -6.41
C ASP A 174 -7.29 -11.29 -6.81
N ALA A 175 -6.33 -11.25 -7.74
CA ALA A 175 -5.76 -12.44 -8.34
C ALA A 175 -4.91 -13.29 -7.38
N MET A 176 -4.45 -12.71 -6.26
CA MET A 176 -3.64 -13.42 -5.27
C MET A 176 -4.49 -13.95 -4.11
N THR A 177 -5.36 -13.09 -3.58
CA THR A 177 -6.13 -13.42 -2.37
C THR A 177 -7.51 -13.99 -2.68
N GLY A 178 -8.03 -13.76 -3.90
CA GLY A 178 -9.41 -14.08 -4.27
C GLY A 178 -10.46 -13.20 -3.59
N LEU A 179 -10.06 -12.24 -2.76
CA LEU A 179 -10.97 -11.32 -2.09
C LEU A 179 -11.42 -10.21 -3.05
N GLU A 180 -12.56 -9.60 -2.74
CA GLU A 180 -13.10 -8.49 -3.51
C GLU A 180 -12.19 -7.27 -3.42
N SER A 181 -11.89 -6.69 -4.59
CA SER A 181 -11.23 -5.42 -4.79
C SER A 181 -12.20 -4.43 -5.42
N ILE A 182 -12.15 -3.16 -5.00
CA ILE A 182 -13.07 -2.11 -5.42
C ILE A 182 -12.29 -0.87 -5.82
N SER A 183 -12.46 -0.40 -7.06
CA SER A 183 -12.00 0.95 -7.45
C SER A 183 -13.18 1.88 -7.60
N LEU A 184 -13.07 3.07 -7.02
CA LEU A 184 -14.08 4.13 -7.14
C LEU A 184 -14.02 4.85 -8.50
N GLY A 185 -12.93 4.68 -9.24
CA GLY A 185 -12.66 5.36 -10.51
C GLY A 185 -12.10 6.77 -10.33
N ALA A 186 -11.46 7.27 -11.38
CA ALA A 186 -10.71 8.52 -11.33
C ALA A 186 -11.55 9.73 -10.96
N GLU A 187 -12.80 9.81 -11.43
CA GLU A 187 -13.67 10.95 -11.11
C GLU A 187 -13.95 11.05 -9.61
N GLU A 188 -14.25 9.94 -8.95
CA GLU A 188 -14.53 9.95 -7.51
C GLU A 188 -13.26 10.19 -6.71
N TYR A 189 -12.12 9.61 -7.10
CA TYR A 189 -10.84 9.89 -6.43
C TYR A 189 -10.47 11.38 -6.52
N ARG A 190 -10.67 12.05 -7.67
CA ARG A 190 -10.43 13.50 -7.78
C ARG A 190 -11.31 14.32 -6.84
N LYS A 191 -12.59 13.97 -6.70
CA LYS A 191 -13.49 14.63 -5.75
C LYS A 191 -13.02 14.47 -4.31
N LEU A 192 -12.67 13.23 -3.91
CA LEU A 192 -12.21 12.93 -2.56
C LEU A 192 -10.89 13.63 -2.23
N LEU A 193 -9.93 13.63 -3.17
CA LEU A 193 -8.66 14.35 -3.04
C LEU A 193 -8.91 15.85 -2.90
N GLY A 194 -9.73 16.45 -3.77
CA GLY A 194 -10.08 17.87 -3.71
C GLY A 194 -10.72 18.26 -2.39
N ALA A 195 -11.65 17.44 -1.88
CA ALA A 195 -12.27 17.65 -0.58
C ALA A 195 -11.28 17.56 0.59
N ALA A 196 -10.17 16.82 0.42
CA ALA A 196 -9.08 16.71 1.39
C ALA A 196 -7.97 17.78 1.19
N GLY A 197 -8.13 18.72 0.26
CA GLY A 197 -7.13 19.76 -0.03
C GLY A 197 -5.92 19.26 -0.83
N ILE A 198 -6.10 18.16 -1.57
CA ILE A 198 -5.09 17.58 -2.46
C ILE A 198 -5.53 17.80 -3.90
N SER A 199 -4.65 18.36 -4.73
CA SER A 199 -4.89 18.59 -6.15
C SER A 199 -4.13 17.59 -7.00
N VAL A 200 -4.79 16.98 -7.97
CA VAL A 200 -4.16 16.11 -8.96
C VAL A 200 -3.39 16.97 -9.95
N ALA A 201 -2.09 16.69 -10.11
CA ALA A 201 -1.21 17.36 -11.06
C ALA A 201 -1.20 16.63 -12.40
N GLU A 202 -1.13 15.31 -12.37
CA GLU A 202 -1.05 14.46 -13.55
C GLU A 202 -1.71 13.09 -13.28
N GLU A 203 -2.29 12.50 -14.32
CA GLU A 203 -2.80 11.14 -14.35
C GLU A 203 -2.25 10.43 -15.59
N TYR A 204 -1.85 9.18 -15.43
CA TYR A 204 -1.32 8.36 -16.52
C TYR A 204 -1.51 6.86 -16.22
N GLU A 205 -1.30 6.04 -17.24
CA GLU A 205 -1.36 4.58 -17.11
C GLU A 205 -0.02 3.96 -17.49
N ASP A 206 0.33 2.86 -16.82
CA ASP A 206 1.46 2.03 -17.21
C ASP A 206 1.05 0.91 -18.17
N VAL A 207 2.03 0.13 -18.62
CA VAL A 207 1.81 -1.01 -19.51
C VAL A 207 1.00 -2.16 -18.88
N GLY A 208 0.79 -2.11 -17.56
CA GLY A 208 -0.02 -3.05 -16.80
C GLY A 208 -1.42 -2.54 -16.51
N GLU A 209 -1.84 -1.44 -17.17
CA GLU A 209 -3.15 -0.79 -17.01
C GLU A 209 -3.41 -0.26 -15.58
N SER A 210 -2.34 -0.06 -14.79
CA SER A 210 -2.45 0.64 -13.52
C SER A 210 -2.59 2.14 -13.79
N HIS A 211 -3.63 2.76 -13.25
CA HIS A 211 -3.86 4.20 -13.36
C HIS A 211 -3.22 4.91 -12.16
N TYR A 212 -2.34 5.86 -12.46
CA TYR A 212 -1.57 6.63 -11.50
C TYR A 212 -2.19 7.99 -11.27
N PHE A 213 -2.22 8.40 -10.00
CA PHE A 213 -2.58 9.75 -9.57
C PHE A 213 -1.34 10.39 -8.96
N ASP A 214 -0.71 11.30 -9.70
CA ASP A 214 0.33 12.18 -9.17
C ASP A 214 -0.33 13.47 -8.69
N ALA A 215 -0.22 13.75 -7.39
CA ALA A 215 -0.96 14.80 -6.74
C ALA A 215 -0.10 15.55 -5.70
N PHE A 216 -0.58 16.68 -5.20
CA PHE A 216 0.10 17.47 -4.18
C PHE A 216 -0.90 18.09 -3.21
N LYS A 217 -0.50 18.22 -1.95
CA LYS A 217 -1.27 18.96 -0.95
C LYS A 217 -1.10 20.47 -1.18
N GLY A 218 -2.21 21.21 -1.16
CA GLY A 218 -2.20 22.67 -1.24
C GLY A 218 -1.26 23.31 -0.21
N ARG A 219 -0.66 24.43 -0.53
CA ARG A 219 0.05 25.28 0.44
C ARG A 219 -0.97 26.07 1.23
N ILE A 220 -0.78 26.19 2.55
CA ILE A 220 -1.54 27.14 3.36
C ILE A 220 -0.92 28.51 3.06
N GLU A 221 -1.69 29.40 2.44
CA GLU A 221 -1.31 30.80 2.28
C GLU A 221 -1.33 31.54 3.61
#